data_145d6f6095e003a42161180429873722
#
_entry.id   145d6f6095e003a42161180429873722
#
_cell.length_a   1.000
_cell.length_b   1.000
_cell.length_c   1.000
_cell.angle_alpha   90.00
_cell.angle_beta   90.00
_cell.angle_gamma   90.00
#
_symmetry.space_group_name_H-M   'P 1'
#
loop_
_entity.id
_entity.type
_entity.pdbx_description
1 polymer ?
#
loop_
_entity_poly.entity_id
_entity_poly.type
_entity_poly.pdbx_seq_one_letter_code
_entity_poly.pdbx_strand_id
1 'polypeptide(L)'
;MTGSANPSDPATVKAQVEELKQALKDLHAFKTETQKAIGPQKWVDKGTRNSACNAGDGREGVNYSVMSQTPDPVDLEASVIVVKTFWESKGFTTRVETNPLDPGLIRLYANQNGGNLISFTANVKGSGLEMDTVCIAGNQHEIYEELDSQEASASPSPSTK
;
A
#
# COMPACT_ATOMS: atom_id res chain seq x y z
N MET A 1 -20.08 27.28 -13.02
CA MET A 1 -20.13 26.59 -14.18
C MET A 1 -19.38 25.29 -14.07
N THR A 2 -19.94 24.41 -14.50
CA THR A 2 -19.44 23.20 -14.40
C THR A 2 -19.02 22.77 -15.69
N GLY A 3 -18.01 23.22 -16.15
CA GLY A 3 -17.50 22.64 -17.33
C GLY A 3 -17.40 21.16 -17.14
N SER A 4 -17.89 20.41 -18.03
CA SER A 4 -17.56 19.02 -18.05
C SER A 4 -16.06 18.96 -18.27
N ALA A 5 -15.36 18.27 -17.40
CA ALA A 5 -13.94 18.10 -17.58
C ALA A 5 -13.71 17.39 -18.91
N ASN A 6 -12.83 17.90 -19.72
CA ASN A 6 -12.42 17.22 -20.94
C ASN A 6 -11.70 15.93 -20.55
N PRO A 7 -11.86 14.86 -21.32
CA PRO A 7 -11.08 13.65 -21.08
C PRO A 7 -9.60 13.97 -21.13
N SER A 8 -8.84 13.28 -20.31
CA SER A 8 -7.38 13.43 -20.33
C SER A 8 -6.82 12.86 -21.63
N ASP A 9 -5.70 13.40 -22.06
CA ASP A 9 -4.97 12.83 -23.17
C ASP A 9 -4.58 11.39 -22.85
N PRO A 10 -4.79 10.44 -23.76
CA PRO A 10 -4.44 9.04 -23.52
C PRO A 10 -3.00 8.83 -23.08
N ALA A 11 -2.06 9.61 -23.58
CA ALA A 11 -0.66 9.51 -23.17
C ALA A 11 -0.49 9.90 -21.70
N THR A 12 -1.27 10.89 -21.23
CA THR A 12 -1.24 11.32 -19.83
C THR A 12 -1.77 10.20 -18.92
N VAL A 13 -2.88 9.57 -19.30
CA VAL A 13 -3.44 8.48 -18.52
C VAL A 13 -2.47 7.29 -18.44
N LYS A 14 -1.86 6.94 -19.55
CA LYS A 14 -0.86 5.87 -19.56
C LYS A 14 0.33 6.18 -18.66
N ALA A 15 0.80 7.43 -18.67
CA ALA A 15 1.89 7.84 -17.79
C ALA A 15 1.49 7.72 -16.31
N GLN A 16 0.27 8.11 -15.97
CA GLN A 16 -0.25 7.97 -14.61
C GLN A 16 -0.30 6.52 -14.18
N VAL A 17 -0.75 5.64 -15.05
CA VAL A 17 -0.82 4.21 -14.78
C VAL A 17 0.60 3.63 -14.60
N GLU A 18 1.56 4.04 -15.42
CA GLU A 18 2.93 3.58 -15.26
C GLU A 18 3.54 4.05 -13.93
N GLU A 19 3.25 5.29 -13.55
CA GLU A 19 3.68 5.82 -12.26
C GLU A 19 3.08 5.01 -11.11
N LEU A 20 1.79 4.68 -11.22
CA LEU A 20 1.09 3.88 -10.21
C LEU A 20 1.68 2.47 -10.11
N LYS A 21 1.98 1.85 -11.23
CA LYS A 21 2.61 0.52 -11.26
C LYS A 21 4.01 0.54 -10.65
N GLN A 22 4.76 1.59 -10.92
CA GLN A 22 6.10 1.73 -10.33
C GLN A 22 5.98 1.91 -8.82
N ALA A 23 5.02 2.71 -8.37
CA ALA A 23 4.77 2.89 -6.94
C ALA A 23 4.42 1.56 -6.27
N LEU A 24 3.61 0.73 -6.93
CA LEU A 24 3.27 -0.60 -6.41
C LEU A 24 4.49 -1.50 -6.32
N LYS A 25 5.32 -1.48 -7.34
CA LYS A 25 6.55 -2.28 -7.37
C LYS A 25 7.48 -1.88 -6.21
N ASP A 26 7.64 -0.58 -6.02
CA ASP A 26 8.46 -0.06 -4.92
C ASP A 26 7.86 -0.43 -3.56
N LEU A 27 6.54 -0.42 -3.46
CA LEU A 27 5.85 -0.80 -2.23
C LEU A 27 6.06 -2.27 -1.90
N HIS A 28 5.99 -3.14 -2.90
CA HIS A 28 6.27 -4.58 -2.70
C HIS A 28 7.69 -4.81 -2.22
N ALA A 29 8.67 -4.10 -2.79
CA ALA A 29 10.04 -4.19 -2.34
C ALA A 29 10.18 -3.74 -0.89
N PHE A 30 9.54 -2.63 -0.54
CA PHE A 30 9.57 -2.09 0.81
C PHE A 30 8.88 -3.03 1.81
N LYS A 31 7.77 -3.63 1.39
CA LYS A 31 7.08 -4.64 2.19
C LYS A 31 8.02 -5.81 2.51
N THR A 32 8.71 -6.30 1.50
CA THR A 32 9.65 -7.42 1.66
C THR A 32 10.78 -7.05 2.61
N GLU A 33 11.32 -5.84 2.50
CA GLU A 33 12.36 -5.38 3.42
C GLU A 33 11.84 -5.28 4.86
N THR A 34 10.62 -4.81 5.03
CA THR A 34 9.98 -4.74 6.35
C THR A 34 9.81 -6.15 6.93
N GLN A 35 9.34 -7.09 6.12
CA GLN A 35 9.17 -8.47 6.56
C GLN A 35 10.50 -9.07 7.01
N LYS A 36 11.57 -8.81 6.29
CA LYS A 36 12.90 -9.27 6.67
C LYS A 36 13.37 -8.67 7.99
N ALA A 37 13.05 -7.40 8.21
CA ALA A 37 13.42 -6.72 9.46
C ALA A 37 12.73 -7.36 10.67
N ILE A 38 11.48 -7.80 10.50
CA ILE A 38 10.73 -8.46 11.57
C ILE A 38 11.33 -9.83 11.89
N GLY A 39 11.78 -10.55 10.88
CA GLY A 39 12.41 -11.85 11.06
C GLY A 39 11.80 -12.94 10.21
N PRO A 40 12.26 -14.18 10.37
CA PRO A 40 11.85 -15.29 9.50
C PRO A 40 10.44 -15.80 9.86
N GLN A 41 9.44 -15.10 9.40
CA GLN A 41 8.04 -15.43 9.61
C GLN A 41 7.44 -15.98 8.32
N LYS A 42 6.35 -16.71 8.44
CA LYS A 42 5.60 -17.17 7.27
C LYS A 42 4.61 -16.10 6.85
N TRP A 43 5.05 -15.21 5.98
CA TRP A 43 4.20 -14.14 5.49
C TRP A 43 3.31 -14.64 4.35
N VAL A 44 2.04 -14.31 4.41
CA VAL A 44 1.05 -14.64 3.38
C VAL A 44 0.47 -13.35 2.84
N ASP A 45 0.54 -13.16 1.53
CA ASP A 45 -0.08 -12.02 0.90
C ASP A 45 -1.59 -12.17 0.92
N LYS A 46 -2.27 -11.11 1.35
CA LYS A 46 -3.74 -11.10 1.46
C LYS A 46 -4.38 -10.28 0.37
N GLY A 47 -3.60 -9.87 -0.62
CA GLY A 47 -4.12 -9.21 -1.79
C GLY A 47 -3.56 -7.83 -2.02
N THR A 48 -3.77 -7.37 -3.22
CA THR A 48 -3.41 -6.05 -3.68
C THR A 48 -4.67 -5.42 -4.25
N ARG A 49 -4.94 -4.18 -3.89
CA ARG A 49 -6.19 -3.52 -4.26
C ARG A 49 -5.90 -2.08 -4.64
N ASN A 50 -6.52 -1.61 -5.72
CA ASN A 50 -6.48 -0.18 -6.01
C ASN A 50 -7.71 0.49 -5.40
N SER A 51 -7.58 1.76 -5.12
CA SER A 51 -8.69 2.53 -4.56
C SER A 51 -8.53 4.02 -4.88
N ALA A 52 -9.63 4.73 -4.74
CA ALA A 52 -9.66 6.16 -4.88
C ALA A 52 -8.94 6.81 -3.70
N CYS A 53 -8.25 7.88 -3.97
CA CYS A 53 -7.55 8.65 -2.93
C CYS A 53 -7.55 10.13 -3.28
N ASN A 54 -7.11 10.94 -2.33
CA ASN A 54 -6.97 12.38 -2.51
C ASN A 54 -5.47 12.68 -2.65
N ALA A 55 -5.10 13.24 -3.78
CA ALA A 55 -3.70 13.54 -4.09
C ALA A 55 -3.24 14.89 -3.56
N GLY A 56 -4.05 15.55 -2.75
CA GLY A 56 -3.76 16.87 -2.21
C GLY A 56 -4.53 17.95 -2.95
N ASP A 57 -4.87 19.03 -2.23
CA ASP A 57 -5.60 20.18 -2.79
C ASP A 57 -6.92 19.80 -3.47
N GLY A 58 -7.58 18.77 -2.94
CA GLY A 58 -8.86 18.31 -3.49
C GLY A 58 -8.76 17.54 -4.79
N ARG A 59 -7.56 17.22 -5.25
CA ARG A 59 -7.38 16.49 -6.50
C ARG A 59 -7.62 15.00 -6.27
N GLU A 60 -8.41 14.39 -7.13
CA GLU A 60 -8.64 12.97 -7.07
C GLU A 60 -7.42 12.21 -7.59
N GLY A 61 -7.35 10.95 -7.22
CA GLY A 61 -6.29 10.08 -7.67
C GLY A 61 -6.58 8.63 -7.33
N VAL A 62 -5.61 7.78 -7.60
CA VAL A 62 -5.69 6.34 -7.35
C VAL A 62 -4.42 5.89 -6.65
N ASN A 63 -4.56 4.97 -5.72
CA ASN A 63 -3.41 4.32 -5.11
C ASN A 63 -3.61 2.81 -5.07
N TYR A 64 -2.58 2.09 -4.68
CA TYR A 64 -2.67 0.68 -4.36
C TYR A 64 -2.47 0.46 -2.87
N SER A 65 -3.16 -0.56 -2.36
CA SER A 65 -2.95 -1.06 -1.00
C SER A 65 -2.51 -2.50 -1.09
N VAL A 66 -1.53 -2.88 -0.29
CA VAL A 66 -1.10 -4.27 -0.17
C VAL A 66 -1.22 -4.69 1.29
N MET A 67 -1.60 -5.93 1.50
CA MET A 67 -1.77 -6.48 2.84
C MET A 67 -1.08 -7.83 2.91
N SER A 68 -0.36 -8.06 4.00
CA SER A 68 0.21 -9.37 4.28
C SER A 68 0.04 -9.69 5.76
N GLN A 69 -0.01 -10.96 6.07
CA GLN A 69 -0.20 -11.44 7.43
C GLN A 69 0.71 -12.62 7.71
N THR A 70 1.07 -12.80 8.96
CA THR A 70 1.74 -13.99 9.41
C THR A 70 1.03 -14.54 10.64
N PRO A 71 0.77 -15.85 10.70
CA PRO A 71 0.21 -16.45 11.92
C PRO A 71 1.26 -16.66 13.01
N ASP A 72 2.53 -16.50 12.67
CA ASP A 72 3.61 -16.76 13.61
C ASP A 72 3.63 -15.70 14.70
N PRO A 73 3.81 -16.09 15.97
CA PRO A 73 3.90 -15.10 17.04
C PRO A 73 5.16 -14.28 16.91
N VAL A 74 5.08 -13.02 17.35
CA VAL A 74 6.22 -12.11 17.39
C VAL A 74 6.35 -11.58 18.81
N ASP A 75 7.56 -11.16 19.16
CA ASP A 75 7.74 -10.39 20.39
C ASP A 75 7.17 -8.99 20.12
N LEU A 76 6.13 -8.62 20.86
CA LEU A 76 5.38 -7.40 20.56
C LEU A 76 6.27 -6.16 20.54
N GLU A 77 6.95 -5.90 21.65
CA GLU A 77 7.73 -4.68 21.77
C GLU A 77 8.95 -4.69 20.85
N ALA A 78 9.66 -5.80 20.81
CA ALA A 78 10.86 -5.91 20.00
C ALA A 78 10.56 -5.74 18.52
N SER A 79 9.49 -6.38 18.03
CA SER A 79 9.13 -6.28 16.62
C SER A 79 8.70 -4.87 16.25
N VAL A 80 7.94 -4.19 17.11
CA VAL A 80 7.53 -2.81 16.87
C VAL A 80 8.74 -1.88 16.82
N ILE A 81 9.69 -2.06 17.74
CA ILE A 81 10.90 -1.24 17.74
C ILE A 81 11.71 -1.44 16.46
N VAL A 82 11.85 -2.68 16.02
CA VAL A 82 12.60 -2.98 14.79
C VAL A 82 11.94 -2.33 13.58
N VAL A 83 10.62 -2.47 13.43
CA VAL A 83 9.91 -1.89 12.30
C VAL A 83 9.93 -0.38 12.36
N LYS A 84 9.69 0.19 13.54
CA LYS A 84 9.74 1.63 13.75
C LYS A 84 11.09 2.20 13.33
N THR A 85 12.17 1.61 13.82
CA THR A 85 13.53 2.04 13.50
C THR A 85 13.79 1.96 11.99
N PHE A 86 13.39 0.86 11.38
CA PHE A 86 13.56 0.68 9.93
C PHE A 86 12.79 1.73 9.14
N TRP A 87 11.51 1.93 9.48
CA TRP A 87 10.69 2.91 8.76
C TRP A 87 11.19 4.33 8.95
N GLU A 88 11.60 4.68 10.16
CA GLU A 88 12.16 6.01 10.40
C GLU A 88 13.46 6.24 9.64
N SER A 89 14.27 5.18 9.48
CA SER A 89 15.48 5.28 8.67
C SER A 89 15.19 5.54 7.19
N LYS A 90 13.97 5.25 6.75
CA LYS A 90 13.52 5.50 5.38
C LYS A 90 12.76 6.82 5.25
N GLY A 91 12.72 7.62 6.30
CA GLY A 91 12.11 8.94 6.25
C GLY A 91 10.65 9.00 6.69
N PHE A 92 10.12 7.91 7.22
CA PHE A 92 8.73 7.92 7.70
C PHE A 92 8.65 8.52 9.09
N THR A 93 7.54 9.20 9.36
CA THR A 93 7.16 9.62 10.70
C THR A 93 6.27 8.53 11.28
N THR A 94 6.56 8.09 12.49
CA THR A 94 5.86 6.95 13.09
C THR A 94 5.07 7.33 14.33
N ARG A 95 4.05 6.51 14.62
CA ARG A 95 3.20 6.67 15.81
C ARG A 95 2.82 5.27 16.30
N VAL A 96 2.99 5.03 17.60
CA VAL A 96 2.66 3.76 18.23
C VAL A 96 1.32 3.93 18.96
N GLU A 97 0.43 2.95 18.79
CA GLU A 97 -0.83 2.90 19.53
C GLU A 97 -0.91 1.59 20.31
N THR A 98 -1.30 1.72 21.56
CA THR A 98 -1.59 0.57 22.43
C THR A 98 -3.00 0.75 22.98
N ASN A 99 -3.62 -0.38 23.32
CA ASN A 99 -4.94 -0.36 23.93
C ASN A 99 -4.88 -1.13 25.25
N PRO A 100 -5.14 -0.47 26.40
CA PRO A 100 -5.12 -1.17 27.69
C PRO A 100 -6.07 -2.36 27.77
N LEU A 101 -7.14 -2.34 26.95
CA LEU A 101 -8.10 -3.43 26.91
C LEU A 101 -7.65 -4.61 26.05
N ASP A 102 -6.55 -4.43 25.30
CA ASP A 102 -6.01 -5.48 24.46
C ASP A 102 -4.47 -5.41 24.51
N PRO A 103 -3.89 -5.89 25.61
CA PRO A 103 -2.44 -5.78 25.79
C PRO A 103 -1.64 -6.69 24.87
N GLY A 104 -2.29 -7.62 24.18
CA GLY A 104 -1.63 -8.50 23.22
C GLY A 104 -1.49 -7.91 21.82
N LEU A 105 -1.76 -6.61 21.67
CA LEU A 105 -1.75 -5.96 20.37
C LEU A 105 -1.10 -4.58 20.46
N ILE A 106 -0.17 -4.32 19.55
CA ILE A 106 0.43 -2.98 19.38
C ILE A 106 0.34 -2.63 17.91
N ARG A 107 -0.08 -1.41 17.62
CA ARG A 107 -0.14 -0.90 16.25
C ARG A 107 0.90 0.19 16.05
N LEU A 108 1.61 0.08 14.95
CA LEU A 108 2.55 1.09 14.52
C LEU A 108 2.06 1.68 13.21
N TYR A 109 1.87 2.98 13.18
CA TYR A 109 1.48 3.70 11.98
C TYR A 109 2.63 4.56 11.50
N ALA A 110 2.73 4.72 10.18
CA ALA A 110 3.75 5.60 9.62
C ALA A 110 3.23 6.29 8.36
N ASN A 111 3.72 7.49 8.13
CA ASN A 111 3.43 8.21 6.91
C ASN A 111 4.66 9.02 6.48
N GLN A 112 4.63 9.43 5.23
CA GLN A 112 5.61 10.34 4.65
C GLN A 112 4.89 11.54 4.05
N ASN A 113 5.62 12.59 3.79
CA ASN A 113 5.09 13.71 3.02
C ASN A 113 4.53 13.15 1.71
N GLY A 114 3.28 13.46 1.41
CA GLY A 114 2.62 12.92 0.23
C GLY A 114 1.64 11.79 0.52
N GLY A 115 1.51 11.40 1.78
CA GLY A 115 0.34 10.64 2.19
C GLY A 115 0.42 9.12 2.17
N ASN A 116 1.62 8.56 2.08
CA ASN A 116 1.70 7.09 2.24
C ASN A 116 1.31 6.72 3.65
N LEU A 117 0.33 5.85 3.76
CA LEU A 117 -0.02 5.29 5.06
C LEU A 117 0.41 3.84 5.08
N ILE A 118 1.23 3.49 6.06
CA ILE A 118 1.62 2.11 6.29
C ILE A 118 1.40 1.79 7.75
N SER A 119 1.06 0.55 8.03
CA SER A 119 0.85 0.11 9.39
C SER A 119 1.37 -1.30 9.61
N PHE A 120 1.85 -1.53 10.82
CA PHE A 120 2.23 -2.85 11.30
C PHE A 120 1.45 -3.12 12.56
N THR A 121 0.68 -4.20 12.57
CA THR A 121 -0.04 -4.64 13.76
C THR A 121 0.67 -5.84 14.31
N ALA A 122 1.31 -5.67 15.45
CA ALA A 122 1.95 -6.77 16.17
C ALA A 122 0.94 -7.38 17.11
N ASN A 123 0.77 -8.67 17.03
CA ASN A 123 -0.21 -9.38 17.85
C ASN A 123 0.38 -10.74 18.23
N VAL A 124 0.14 -11.17 19.47
CA VAL A 124 0.63 -12.45 19.96
C VAL A 124 0.07 -13.63 19.19
N LYS A 125 -1.05 -13.44 18.48
CA LYS A 125 -1.70 -14.49 17.70
C LYS A 125 -1.40 -14.42 16.20
N GLY A 126 -0.55 -13.50 15.81
CA GLY A 126 -0.23 -13.26 14.42
C GLY A 126 -0.23 -11.78 14.12
N SER A 127 0.53 -11.38 13.13
CA SER A 127 0.75 -9.97 12.85
C SER A 127 0.42 -9.63 11.41
N GLY A 128 0.26 -8.34 11.11
CA GLY A 128 -0.09 -7.90 9.77
C GLY A 128 0.62 -6.64 9.37
N LEU A 129 0.85 -6.53 8.07
CA LEU A 129 1.33 -5.31 7.43
C LEU A 129 0.25 -4.85 6.45
N GLU A 130 -0.07 -3.57 6.49
CA GLU A 130 -0.96 -2.96 5.53
C GLU A 130 -0.28 -1.70 5.04
N MET A 131 -0.11 -1.58 3.73
CA MET A 131 0.68 -0.52 3.15
C MET A 131 0.00 0.05 1.92
N ASP A 132 -0.04 1.38 1.85
CA ASP A 132 -0.60 2.09 0.70
C ASP A 132 0.52 2.78 -0.07
N THR A 133 0.38 2.84 -1.40
CA THR A 133 1.26 3.69 -2.19
C THR A 133 0.86 5.16 -2.01
N VAL A 134 1.71 6.06 -2.49
CA VAL A 134 1.28 7.45 -2.64
C VAL A 134 0.06 7.49 -3.57
N CYS A 135 -0.71 8.55 -3.44
CA CYS A 135 -1.85 8.78 -4.32
C CYS A 135 -1.35 9.41 -5.62
N ILE A 136 -1.58 8.73 -6.73
CA ILE A 136 -1.22 9.25 -8.05
C ILE A 136 -2.40 10.08 -8.55
N ALA A 137 -2.17 11.38 -8.73
CA ALA A 137 -3.21 12.28 -9.17
C ALA A 137 -3.67 11.93 -10.59
N GLY A 138 -4.96 12.00 -10.83
CA GLY A 138 -5.55 11.74 -12.13
C GLY A 138 -7.01 11.40 -12.02
N ASN A 139 -7.68 11.33 -13.15
CA ASN A 139 -9.09 10.96 -13.20
C ASN A 139 -9.23 9.47 -12.85
N GLN A 140 -9.92 9.18 -11.78
CA GLN A 140 -10.06 7.82 -11.27
C GLN A 140 -10.63 6.87 -12.31
N HIS A 141 -11.71 7.28 -12.97
CA HIS A 141 -12.38 6.46 -13.95
C HIS A 141 -11.45 6.10 -15.12
N GLU A 142 -10.74 7.11 -15.63
CA GLU A 142 -9.81 6.90 -16.75
C GLU A 142 -8.65 5.98 -16.37
N ILE A 143 -8.14 6.15 -15.15
CA ILE A 143 -7.06 5.29 -14.64
C ILE A 143 -7.54 3.86 -14.51
N TYR A 144 -8.74 3.66 -13.93
CA TYR A 144 -9.30 2.31 -13.80
C TYR A 144 -9.53 1.66 -15.16
N GLU A 145 -10.03 2.41 -16.13
CA GLU A 145 -10.23 1.88 -17.47
C GLU A 145 -8.91 1.47 -18.12
N GLU A 146 -7.87 2.27 -17.96
CA GLU A 146 -6.56 1.94 -18.52
C GLU A 146 -5.96 0.72 -17.83
N LEU A 147 -6.09 0.61 -16.50
CA LEU A 147 -5.63 -0.55 -15.76
C LEU A 147 -6.34 -1.80 -16.25
N ASP A 148 -7.66 -1.74 -16.40
CA ASP A 148 -8.44 -2.88 -16.89
C ASP A 148 -8.04 -3.26 -18.31
N SER A 149 -7.80 -2.29 -19.16
CA SER A 149 -7.37 -2.52 -20.53
C SER A 149 -6.02 -3.21 -20.59
N GLN A 150 -5.06 -2.77 -19.77
CA GLN A 150 -3.73 -3.38 -19.72
C GLN A 150 -3.80 -4.80 -19.16
N GLU A 151 -4.63 -5.01 -18.14
CA GLU A 151 -4.80 -6.31 -17.55
C GLU A 151 -5.40 -7.29 -18.54
N ALA A 152 -6.42 -6.87 -19.28
CA ALA A 152 -7.03 -7.69 -20.31
C ALA A 152 -6.04 -8.05 -21.42
N SER A 153 -5.17 -7.11 -21.79
CA SER A 153 -4.17 -7.34 -22.82
C SER A 153 -3.02 -8.24 -22.35
N ALA A 154 -2.70 -8.15 -21.06
CA ALA A 154 -1.60 -8.90 -20.47
C ALA A 154 -1.99 -10.32 -20.11
N SER A 155 -3.27 -10.56 -19.82
CA SER A 155 -3.74 -11.88 -19.46
C SER A 155 -3.72 -12.79 -20.67
N PRO A 156 -3.04 -13.91 -20.62
CA PRO A 156 -3.18 -14.89 -21.71
C PRO A 156 -4.61 -15.35 -21.77
N SER A 157 -5.11 -15.53 -22.95
CA SER A 157 -6.42 -16.10 -23.11
C SER A 157 -6.49 -17.40 -22.34
N PRO A 158 -7.54 -17.63 -21.57
CA PRO A 158 -7.67 -18.92 -20.90
C PRO A 158 -7.63 -19.99 -21.97
N SER A 159 -6.81 -20.94 -21.76
CA SER A 159 -6.68 -22.05 -22.63
C SER A 159 -7.98 -22.78 -22.61
N THR A 160 -8.62 -22.75 -23.66
CA THR A 160 -9.77 -23.56 -23.74
C THR A 160 -9.34 -24.92 -24.07
N LYS A 161 -9.45 -25.65 -23.57
CA LYS A 161 -9.14 -26.88 -23.96
C LYS A 161 -9.84 -27.61 -24.15
#